data_9898bc4261f966d92d44de75e939cc41
#
_entry.id   9898bc4261f966d92d44de75e939cc41
#
_cell.length_a   1.000
_cell.length_b   1.000
_cell.length_c   1.000
_cell.angle_alpha   90.00
_cell.angle_beta   90.00
_cell.angle_gamma   90.00
#
_symmetry.space_group_name_H-M   'P 1'
#
loop_
_entity.id
_entity.type
_entity.pdbx_description
1 polymer ?
#
loop_
_entity_poly.entity_id
_entity_poly.type
_entity_poly.pdbx_seq_one_letter_code
_entity_poly.pdbx_strand_id
1 'polypeptide(L)'
;MPQEELKRGAHFAKESAPQTPSSEASSSRDDTDDMGSSDYSTVGRSAGLMTILTIVSRVTGFIRTWAMAAAIGMSLLSSSYQVANNLPNMLYELVMGGMLVTAFLPVYMGVRREQGREASNEYVGNLLGILLLVLGGISLLGTVFAPGFIWTQSFLSGDGGSMDTAAFMFRFFAIQILFYGLGSVFSGVLNAHRDYFWSTFAPVLNNVIVIASFMGFAPVSAQFGERAGIILIAAGTTLGVFVQMACQIPALGKHGVHPHIHIDFKDPALRQTIALGIPTLLATVCMFVSTSITNAAALVVRPETGPSVIAYARLWYTLPYALIAASLSTALYTELSHDAQEKDYDSVRTGISRGVAQMLFFLIPFALYLIVFARPLNMIYCAGKFDESGVALVSEYLVYLALSLPLYGVVVLMQKSFSALLDMKPYSRYCLYSAIGQAGSVLLFGVVLGFGMPAIALSYVVDYVILVGCSLWWLRRRLRGLQVKSILHGGFFGLLLGGLGAAAGAGVMWALEHFVGALGGSILITLGYVCVAGVASLVVTFGLAVVLKMPEVSALLRRK
;
A
#
# COMPACT_ATOMS: atom_id res chain seq x y z
N MET A 1 -17.66 -16.99 33.93
CA MET A 1 -18.67 -16.27 33.15
C MET A 1 -18.10 -15.92 31.80
N PRO A 2 -18.83 -16.09 30.69
CA PRO A 2 -20.04 -16.84 30.46
C PRO A 2 -19.94 -17.81 29.28
N GLN A 3 -20.57 -18.94 29.43
CA GLN A 3 -20.82 -19.91 28.34
C GLN A 3 -22.12 -19.62 27.57
N GLU A 4 -22.83 -18.52 27.84
CA GLU A 4 -24.15 -18.23 27.24
C GLU A 4 -24.11 -17.45 25.93
N GLU A 5 -23.04 -16.68 25.62
CA GLU A 5 -22.96 -15.96 24.34
C GLU A 5 -22.58 -16.86 23.15
N LEU A 6 -21.99 -18.02 23.39
CA LEU A 6 -21.64 -19.00 22.33
C LEU A 6 -22.84 -19.80 21.83
N LYS A 7 -23.98 -19.79 22.53
CA LYS A 7 -25.19 -20.52 22.11
C LYS A 7 -26.11 -19.73 21.19
N ARG A 8 -26.00 -18.42 21.13
CA ARG A 8 -26.81 -17.60 20.21
C ARG A 8 -26.33 -17.59 18.76
N GLY A 9 -25.05 -17.87 18.51
CA GLY A 9 -24.50 -18.00 17.14
C GLY A 9 -24.79 -19.33 16.45
N ALA A 10 -25.18 -20.36 17.19
CA ALA A 10 -25.38 -21.72 16.67
C ALA A 10 -26.81 -22.02 16.23
N HIS A 11 -27.77 -21.13 16.49
CA HIS A 11 -29.19 -21.36 16.14
C HIS A 11 -29.55 -20.92 14.71
N PHE A 12 -28.72 -20.12 14.03
CA PHE A 12 -28.97 -19.70 12.65
C PHE A 12 -28.44 -20.66 11.56
N ALA A 13 -27.75 -21.73 11.95
CA ALA A 13 -27.13 -22.68 11.00
C ALA A 13 -27.88 -24.01 10.88
N LYS A 14 -29.07 -24.17 11.47
CA LYS A 14 -29.77 -25.47 11.52
C LYS A 14 -31.14 -25.52 10.88
N GLU A 15 -31.59 -24.48 10.19
CA GLU A 15 -32.89 -24.48 9.50
C GLU A 15 -32.75 -24.15 8.02
N SER A 16 -32.21 -25.05 7.23
CA SER A 16 -32.52 -25.18 5.79
C SER A 16 -31.89 -26.44 5.20
N ALA A 17 -32.51 -27.59 5.44
CA ALA A 17 -32.39 -28.72 4.54
C ALA A 17 -33.45 -28.57 3.43
N PRO A 18 -33.10 -28.67 2.14
CA PRO A 18 -34.06 -28.47 1.06
C PRO A 18 -34.94 -29.71 0.87
N GLN A 19 -36.27 -29.50 0.99
CA GLN A 19 -37.27 -30.43 0.44
C GLN A 19 -37.30 -30.25 -1.08
N THR A 20 -37.22 -31.34 -1.82
CA THR A 20 -37.49 -31.41 -3.26
C THR A 20 -38.92 -31.07 -3.59
N PRO A 21 -39.19 -30.14 -4.51
CA PRO A 21 -40.50 -30.05 -5.19
C PRO A 21 -40.38 -30.59 -6.62
N SER A 22 -41.41 -31.39 -6.96
CA SER A 22 -41.76 -31.88 -8.27
C SER A 22 -42.01 -30.78 -9.30
N SER A 23 -41.70 -31.14 -10.54
CA SER A 23 -42.00 -30.51 -11.84
C SER A 23 -43.28 -29.66 -11.90
N GLU A 24 -43.17 -28.40 -12.34
CA GLU A 24 -43.91 -27.76 -13.42
C GLU A 24 -43.67 -26.24 -13.35
N ALA A 25 -43.16 -25.70 -14.41
CA ALA A 25 -43.58 -24.48 -15.09
C ALA A 25 -42.44 -23.71 -15.74
N SER A 26 -42.69 -23.49 -16.95
CA SER A 26 -41.99 -22.80 -18.01
C SER A 26 -41.56 -21.35 -17.72
N SER A 27 -40.44 -20.95 -18.37
CA SER A 27 -40.15 -19.61 -18.89
C SER A 27 -39.87 -18.47 -17.88
N SER A 28 -38.63 -18.41 -17.45
CA SER A 28 -37.85 -17.18 -17.34
C SER A 28 -36.35 -17.56 -17.28
N ARG A 29 -35.84 -18.01 -18.41
CA ARG A 29 -34.41 -18.06 -18.69
C ARG A 29 -34.05 -16.67 -19.20
N ASP A 30 -33.33 -15.91 -18.40
CA ASP A 30 -32.30 -14.96 -18.82
C ASP A 30 -31.94 -14.10 -17.60
N ASP A 31 -30.98 -14.49 -16.81
CA ASP A 31 -30.16 -13.58 -16.01
C ASP A 31 -29.23 -14.30 -15.00
N THR A 32 -29.23 -15.65 -14.96
CA THR A 32 -28.36 -16.40 -14.03
C THR A 32 -27.15 -17.09 -14.69
N ASP A 33 -27.03 -17.06 -16.01
CA ASP A 33 -25.97 -17.78 -16.74
C ASP A 33 -24.64 -17.04 -16.91
N ASP A 34 -24.52 -15.80 -16.44
CA ASP A 34 -23.26 -15.02 -16.61
C ASP A 34 -22.24 -15.22 -15.48
N MET A 35 -22.54 -16.08 -14.50
CA MET A 35 -21.60 -16.33 -13.37
C MET A 35 -21.09 -17.78 -13.28
N GLY A 36 -21.39 -18.65 -14.20
CA GLY A 36 -21.23 -20.10 -14.02
C GLY A 36 -20.46 -20.90 -15.07
N SER A 37 -19.52 -20.35 -15.83
CA SER A 37 -18.50 -21.16 -16.52
C SER A 37 -17.28 -20.28 -16.84
N SER A 38 -16.38 -20.13 -15.87
CA SER A 38 -15.08 -19.53 -16.13
C SER A 38 -14.26 -20.52 -16.95
N ASP A 39 -14.21 -20.30 -18.24
CA ASP A 39 -13.21 -20.90 -19.11
C ASP A 39 -11.82 -20.53 -18.56
N TYR A 40 -11.02 -21.49 -18.13
CA TYR A 40 -9.69 -21.27 -17.53
C TYR A 40 -8.78 -20.42 -18.43
N SER A 41 -9.02 -20.39 -19.74
CA SER A 41 -8.35 -19.54 -20.71
C SER A 41 -8.66 -18.04 -20.52
N THR A 42 -9.89 -17.71 -20.16
CA THR A 42 -10.35 -16.32 -19.91
C THR A 42 -9.78 -15.78 -18.61
N VAL A 43 -9.70 -16.60 -17.56
CA VAL A 43 -9.09 -16.23 -16.27
C VAL A 43 -7.59 -16.00 -16.43
N GLY A 44 -6.88 -16.84 -17.16
CA GLY A 44 -5.45 -16.67 -17.45
C GLY A 44 -5.16 -15.40 -18.25
N ARG A 45 -5.99 -15.07 -19.24
CA ARG A 45 -5.86 -13.85 -20.06
C ARG A 45 -6.12 -12.58 -19.23
N SER A 46 -7.12 -12.60 -18.36
CA SER A 46 -7.43 -11.48 -17.46
C SER A 46 -6.32 -11.26 -16.42
N ALA A 47 -5.76 -12.33 -15.85
CA ALA A 47 -4.63 -12.25 -14.92
C ALA A 47 -3.37 -11.68 -15.61
N GLY A 48 -3.08 -12.12 -16.84
CA GLY A 48 -1.97 -11.58 -17.64
C GLY A 48 -2.13 -10.08 -17.93
N LEU A 49 -3.33 -9.65 -18.32
CA LEU A 49 -3.63 -8.24 -18.56
C LEU A 49 -3.47 -7.40 -17.29
N MET A 50 -4.00 -7.87 -16.16
CA MET A 50 -3.82 -7.19 -14.87
C MET A 50 -2.35 -7.03 -14.50
N THR A 51 -1.53 -8.06 -14.72
CA THR A 51 -0.10 -8.02 -14.45
C THR A 51 0.59 -6.95 -15.31
N ILE A 52 0.31 -6.91 -16.61
CA ILE A 52 0.87 -5.90 -17.52
C ILE A 52 0.44 -4.50 -17.11
N LEU A 53 -0.84 -4.28 -16.85
CA LEU A 53 -1.36 -2.97 -16.43
C LEU A 53 -0.77 -2.53 -15.08
N THR A 54 -0.57 -3.45 -14.15
CA THR A 54 0.10 -3.16 -12.87
C THR A 54 1.54 -2.72 -13.10
N ILE A 55 2.29 -3.40 -13.97
CA ILE A 55 3.66 -3.00 -14.34
C ILE A 55 3.65 -1.62 -14.96
N VAL A 56 2.78 -1.34 -15.92
CA VAL A 56 2.64 -0.02 -16.56
C VAL A 56 2.31 1.05 -15.52
N SER A 57 1.40 0.77 -14.59
CA SER A 57 1.07 1.69 -13.50
C SER A 57 2.28 1.97 -12.59
N ARG A 58 3.11 0.97 -12.29
CA ARG A 58 4.33 1.15 -11.49
C ARG A 58 5.38 1.97 -12.24
N VAL A 59 5.59 1.69 -13.53
CA VAL A 59 6.53 2.45 -14.37
C VAL A 59 6.08 3.91 -14.50
N THR A 60 4.81 4.16 -14.78
CA THR A 60 4.30 5.54 -14.85
C THR A 60 4.36 6.26 -13.51
N GLY A 61 4.13 5.55 -12.40
CA GLY A 61 4.34 6.09 -11.05
C GLY A 61 5.79 6.47 -10.76
N PHE A 62 6.75 5.67 -11.24
CA PHE A 62 8.18 5.99 -11.18
C PHE A 62 8.49 7.26 -12.00
N ILE A 63 8.02 7.32 -13.26
CA ILE A 63 8.21 8.50 -14.14
C ILE A 63 7.60 9.76 -13.51
N ARG A 64 6.44 9.65 -12.84
CA ARG A 64 5.83 10.76 -12.09
C ARG A 64 6.77 11.28 -11.00
N THR A 65 7.34 10.39 -10.20
CA THR A 65 8.26 10.78 -9.13
C THR A 65 9.55 11.38 -9.69
N TRP A 66 10.04 10.85 -10.81
CA TRP A 66 11.18 11.40 -11.54
C TRP A 66 10.86 12.81 -12.08
N ALA A 67 9.69 13.01 -12.71
CA ALA A 67 9.25 14.32 -13.20
C ALA A 67 9.13 15.35 -12.05
N MET A 68 8.64 14.93 -10.88
CA MET A 68 8.61 15.76 -9.69
C MET A 68 10.03 16.14 -9.24
N ALA A 69 10.95 15.16 -9.18
CA ALA A 69 12.35 15.40 -8.83
C ALA A 69 13.00 16.40 -9.78
N ALA A 70 12.83 16.22 -11.09
CA ALA A 70 13.37 17.12 -12.11
C ALA A 70 12.78 18.54 -12.04
N ALA A 71 11.48 18.67 -11.75
CA ALA A 71 10.76 19.95 -11.76
C ALA A 71 11.03 20.81 -10.51
N ILE A 72 10.95 20.20 -9.32
CA ILE A 72 11.01 20.93 -8.03
C ILE A 72 12.15 20.47 -7.10
N GLY A 73 12.83 19.36 -7.42
CA GLY A 73 14.04 18.88 -6.74
C GLY A 73 13.85 18.57 -5.26
N MET A 74 14.95 18.73 -4.51
CA MET A 74 14.98 18.68 -3.04
C MET A 74 14.83 20.10 -2.49
N SER A 75 13.60 20.50 -2.22
CA SER A 75 13.27 21.89 -1.84
C SER A 75 12.11 21.95 -0.85
N LEU A 76 11.92 23.12 -0.26
CA LEU A 76 10.75 23.41 0.58
C LEU A 76 9.44 23.19 -0.19
N LEU A 77 9.40 23.53 -1.48
CA LEU A 77 8.23 23.30 -2.34
C LEU A 77 7.93 21.80 -2.48
N SER A 78 8.96 20.98 -2.66
CA SER A 78 8.83 19.51 -2.73
C SER A 78 8.30 18.93 -1.41
N SER A 79 8.84 19.38 -0.27
CA SER A 79 8.37 18.96 1.06
C SER A 79 6.93 19.39 1.33
N SER A 80 6.60 20.64 0.99
CA SER A 80 5.23 21.17 1.10
C SER A 80 4.25 20.36 0.25
N TYR A 81 4.64 20.02 -0.98
CA TYR A 81 3.84 19.16 -1.86
C TYR A 81 3.63 17.77 -1.25
N GLN A 82 4.68 17.12 -0.73
CA GLN A 82 4.58 15.79 -0.14
C GLN A 82 3.67 15.76 1.09
N VAL A 83 3.84 16.72 2.00
CA VAL A 83 2.98 16.86 3.20
C VAL A 83 1.53 17.05 2.79
N ALA A 84 1.26 17.98 1.86
CA ALA A 84 -0.09 18.29 1.43
C ALA A 84 -0.74 17.16 0.63
N ASN A 85 0.01 16.48 -0.25
CA ASN A 85 -0.51 15.41 -1.13
C ASN A 85 -0.74 14.08 -0.41
N ASN A 86 -0.01 13.81 0.70
CA ASN A 86 -0.21 12.58 1.47
C ASN A 86 -1.48 12.63 2.34
N LEU A 87 -1.84 13.81 2.83
CA LEU A 87 -2.98 13.99 3.74
C LEU A 87 -4.32 13.49 3.18
N PRO A 88 -4.74 13.79 1.94
CA PRO A 88 -5.99 13.28 1.38
C PRO A 88 -6.08 11.75 1.41
N ASN A 89 -4.99 11.07 1.04
CA ASN A 89 -4.96 9.62 1.07
C ASN A 89 -5.03 9.07 2.50
N MET A 90 -4.30 9.67 3.44
CA MET A 90 -4.34 9.28 4.85
C MET A 90 -5.74 9.49 5.47
N LEU A 91 -6.41 10.61 5.16
CA LEU A 91 -7.75 10.90 5.66
C LEU A 91 -8.81 9.97 5.01
N TYR A 92 -8.66 9.69 3.73
CA TYR A 92 -9.46 8.69 3.05
C TYR A 92 -9.28 7.30 3.69
N GLU A 93 -8.04 6.85 3.91
CA GLU A 93 -7.73 5.57 4.55
C GLU A 93 -8.26 5.51 5.99
N LEU A 94 -8.22 6.62 6.73
CA LEU A 94 -8.75 6.70 8.08
C LEU A 94 -10.27 6.40 8.11
N VAL A 95 -11.01 6.93 7.14
CA VAL A 95 -12.47 6.73 7.07
C VAL A 95 -12.84 5.40 6.44
N MET A 96 -12.13 4.99 5.39
CA MET A 96 -12.52 3.92 4.48
C MET A 96 -11.62 2.68 4.47
N GLY A 97 -10.36 2.81 4.91
CA GLY A 97 -9.33 1.79 4.67
C GLY A 97 -9.64 0.39 5.19
N GLY A 98 -10.34 0.29 6.32
CA GLY A 98 -10.78 -1.01 6.83
C GLY A 98 -12.11 -1.48 6.24
N MET A 99 -12.99 -0.56 5.91
CA MET A 99 -14.37 -0.84 5.53
C MET A 99 -14.47 -1.35 4.09
N LEU A 100 -13.78 -0.70 3.15
CA LEU A 100 -13.85 -1.06 1.73
C LEU A 100 -13.20 -2.39 1.41
N VAL A 101 -12.02 -2.66 1.97
CA VAL A 101 -11.25 -3.86 1.64
C VAL A 101 -11.87 -5.12 2.24
N THR A 102 -12.44 -5.02 3.45
CA THR A 102 -12.89 -6.19 4.21
C THR A 102 -14.39 -6.41 4.19
N ALA A 103 -15.19 -5.37 4.04
CA ALA A 103 -16.64 -5.43 4.23
C ALA A 103 -17.46 -5.15 2.97
N PHE A 104 -17.06 -4.18 2.15
CA PHE A 104 -17.87 -3.75 1.01
C PHE A 104 -18.12 -4.89 0.00
N LEU A 105 -17.09 -5.55 -0.47
CA LEU A 105 -17.21 -6.57 -1.52
C LEU A 105 -18.07 -7.77 -1.09
N PRO A 106 -17.86 -8.39 0.09
CA PRO A 106 -18.73 -9.47 0.56
C PRO A 106 -20.18 -9.05 0.70
N VAL A 107 -20.44 -7.86 1.27
CA VAL A 107 -21.82 -7.36 1.46
C VAL A 107 -22.49 -7.07 0.11
N TYR A 108 -21.79 -6.39 -0.81
CA TYR A 108 -22.28 -6.12 -2.16
C TYR A 108 -22.66 -7.41 -2.90
N MET A 109 -21.78 -8.41 -2.86
CA MET A 109 -22.02 -9.71 -3.49
C MET A 109 -23.18 -10.47 -2.82
N GLY A 110 -23.31 -10.37 -1.49
CA GLY A 110 -24.42 -10.94 -0.73
C GLY A 110 -25.75 -10.33 -1.14
N VAL A 111 -25.87 -8.99 -1.11
CA VAL A 111 -27.07 -8.26 -1.52
C VAL A 111 -27.45 -8.59 -2.97
N ARG A 112 -26.46 -8.60 -3.88
CA ARG A 112 -26.70 -8.91 -5.29
C ARG A 112 -27.22 -10.33 -5.50
N ARG A 113 -26.68 -11.31 -4.75
CA ARG A 113 -27.08 -12.73 -4.84
C ARG A 113 -28.46 -12.99 -4.25
N GLU A 114 -28.78 -12.36 -3.12
CA GLU A 114 -30.02 -12.63 -2.36
C GLU A 114 -31.20 -11.77 -2.83
N GLN A 115 -30.94 -10.49 -3.19
CA GLN A 115 -31.98 -9.50 -3.44
C GLN A 115 -31.95 -8.96 -4.89
N GLY A 116 -30.94 -9.39 -5.68
CA GLY A 116 -30.86 -9.04 -7.10
C GLY A 116 -30.13 -7.73 -7.39
N ARG A 117 -30.21 -7.33 -8.67
CA ARG A 117 -29.43 -6.20 -9.22
C ARG A 117 -29.91 -4.85 -8.70
N GLU A 118 -31.23 -4.67 -8.58
CA GLU A 118 -31.84 -3.40 -8.17
C GLU A 118 -31.46 -3.05 -6.73
N ALA A 119 -31.60 -4.00 -5.80
CA ALA A 119 -31.17 -3.84 -4.41
C ALA A 119 -29.66 -3.58 -4.28
N SER A 120 -28.83 -4.22 -5.13
CA SER A 120 -27.39 -3.94 -5.12
C SER A 120 -27.06 -2.54 -5.63
N ASN A 121 -27.81 -1.99 -6.59
CA ASN A 121 -27.68 -0.61 -7.04
C ASN A 121 -28.15 0.39 -5.97
N GLU A 122 -29.22 0.08 -5.25
CA GLU A 122 -29.69 0.88 -4.11
C GLU A 122 -28.64 0.92 -3.00
N TYR A 123 -28.07 -0.24 -2.62
CA TYR A 123 -27.01 -0.30 -1.63
C TYR A 123 -25.78 0.54 -2.04
N VAL A 124 -25.34 0.44 -3.30
CA VAL A 124 -24.23 1.28 -3.81
C VAL A 124 -24.62 2.75 -3.79
N GLY A 125 -25.84 3.09 -4.18
CA GLY A 125 -26.36 4.46 -4.16
C GLY A 125 -26.37 5.07 -2.76
N ASN A 126 -26.82 4.30 -1.76
CA ASN A 126 -26.80 4.69 -0.36
C ASN A 126 -25.37 4.88 0.16
N LEU A 127 -24.47 3.94 -0.13
CA LEU A 127 -23.06 4.06 0.25
C LEU A 127 -22.42 5.30 -0.37
N LEU A 128 -22.63 5.57 -1.65
CA LEU A 128 -22.13 6.78 -2.33
C LEU A 128 -22.72 8.05 -1.73
N GLY A 129 -24.00 8.07 -1.36
CA GLY A 129 -24.65 9.21 -0.70
C GLY A 129 -23.99 9.54 0.65
N ILE A 130 -23.73 8.52 1.44
CA ILE A 130 -23.04 8.69 2.74
C ILE A 130 -21.58 9.12 2.55
N LEU A 131 -20.87 8.57 1.56
CA LEU A 131 -19.51 9.00 1.24
C LEU A 131 -19.47 10.45 0.78
N LEU A 132 -20.41 10.89 -0.05
CA LEU A 132 -20.54 12.28 -0.44
C LEU A 132 -20.75 13.18 0.79
N LEU A 133 -21.58 12.78 1.73
CA LEU A 133 -21.80 13.54 2.95
C LEU A 133 -20.55 13.59 3.85
N VAL A 134 -19.98 12.43 4.18
CA VAL A 134 -18.88 12.32 5.15
C VAL A 134 -17.57 12.82 4.54
N LEU A 135 -17.14 12.25 3.40
CA LEU A 135 -15.86 12.64 2.78
C LEU A 135 -15.96 14.01 2.11
N GLY A 136 -17.12 14.37 1.58
CA GLY A 136 -17.39 15.72 1.08
C GLY A 136 -17.35 16.76 2.20
N GLY A 137 -17.93 16.44 3.36
CA GLY A 137 -17.83 17.28 4.55
C GLY A 137 -16.39 17.44 5.04
N ILE A 138 -15.61 16.35 5.12
CA ILE A 138 -14.18 16.39 5.47
C ILE A 138 -13.39 17.18 4.42
N SER A 139 -13.69 17.03 3.14
CA SER A 139 -13.05 17.79 2.05
C SER A 139 -13.32 19.29 2.18
N LEU A 140 -14.56 19.67 2.48
CA LEU A 140 -14.94 21.07 2.70
C LEU A 140 -14.23 21.65 3.93
N LEU A 141 -14.26 20.93 5.05
CA LEU A 141 -13.54 21.31 6.27
C LEU A 141 -12.03 21.41 6.00
N GLY A 142 -11.45 20.45 5.26
CA GLY A 142 -10.04 20.47 4.85
C GLY A 142 -9.68 21.68 3.99
N THR A 143 -10.58 22.11 3.10
CA THR A 143 -10.35 23.29 2.26
C THR A 143 -10.40 24.57 3.09
N VAL A 144 -11.40 24.70 3.99
CA VAL A 144 -11.59 25.90 4.84
C VAL A 144 -10.50 25.98 5.91
N PHE A 145 -10.23 24.88 6.61
CA PHE A 145 -9.29 24.81 7.72
C PHE A 145 -7.96 24.16 7.33
N ALA A 146 -7.50 24.36 6.09
CA ALA A 146 -6.27 23.77 5.56
C ALA A 146 -5.04 23.92 6.48
N PRO A 147 -4.77 25.09 7.09
CA PRO A 147 -3.64 25.22 8.04
C PRO A 147 -3.73 24.27 9.23
N GLY A 148 -4.94 24.01 9.76
CA GLY A 148 -5.14 23.08 10.88
C GLY A 148 -4.88 21.63 10.48
N PHE A 149 -5.25 21.23 9.27
CA PHE A 149 -4.93 19.89 8.77
C PHE A 149 -3.42 19.72 8.50
N ILE A 150 -2.76 20.71 7.92
CA ILE A 150 -1.30 20.69 7.73
C ILE A 150 -0.57 20.69 9.08
N TRP A 151 -1.07 21.42 10.08
CA TRP A 151 -0.51 21.39 11.42
C TRP A 151 -0.42 19.98 12.01
N THR A 152 -1.34 19.07 11.69
CA THR A 152 -1.26 17.67 12.12
C THR A 152 0.00 16.95 11.63
N GLN A 153 0.64 17.45 10.57
CA GLN A 153 1.86 16.92 9.98
C GLN A 153 3.11 17.74 10.33
N SER A 154 2.95 18.89 11.01
CA SER A 154 4.03 19.84 11.27
C SER A 154 4.06 20.40 12.69
N PHE A 155 3.27 19.83 13.61
CA PHE A 155 3.05 20.37 14.97
C PHE A 155 4.32 20.47 15.85
N LEU A 156 5.40 19.79 15.47
CA LEU A 156 6.70 19.90 16.14
C LEU A 156 7.57 21.02 15.57
N SER A 157 7.34 21.46 14.33
CA SER A 157 8.11 22.54 13.71
C SER A 157 7.55 23.90 14.15
N GLY A 158 8.39 24.73 14.80
CA GLY A 158 7.97 26.01 15.35
C GLY A 158 7.68 27.13 14.34
N ASP A 159 8.06 26.96 13.07
CA ASP A 159 7.90 27.97 12.02
C ASP A 159 6.63 27.74 11.19
N GLY A 160 5.57 28.48 11.50
CA GLY A 160 4.33 28.47 10.73
C GLY A 160 4.49 28.88 9.25
N GLY A 161 5.48 29.70 8.91
CA GLY A 161 5.67 30.21 7.54
C GLY A 161 6.10 29.17 6.50
N SER A 162 6.82 28.13 6.91
CA SER A 162 7.26 27.08 5.98
C SER A 162 6.11 26.19 5.47
N MET A 163 4.99 26.16 6.17
CA MET A 163 3.83 25.31 5.84
C MET A 163 2.70 26.07 5.12
N ASP A 164 2.81 27.36 4.89
CA ASP A 164 1.80 28.15 4.17
C ASP A 164 1.61 27.64 2.73
N THR A 165 2.70 27.27 2.06
CA THR A 165 2.65 26.68 0.73
C THR A 165 1.98 25.30 0.75
N ALA A 166 2.24 24.50 1.77
CA ALA A 166 1.56 23.21 1.96
C ALA A 166 0.06 23.40 2.21
N ALA A 167 -0.32 24.36 3.06
CA ALA A 167 -1.73 24.68 3.32
C ALA A 167 -2.42 25.24 2.07
N PHE A 168 -1.74 26.07 1.28
CA PHE A 168 -2.24 26.54 0.00
C PHE A 168 -2.51 25.39 -0.98
N MET A 169 -1.55 24.47 -1.14
CA MET A 169 -1.72 23.29 -2.01
C MET A 169 -2.82 22.35 -1.48
N PHE A 170 -2.90 22.17 -0.16
CA PHE A 170 -3.88 21.26 0.43
C PHE A 170 -5.31 21.72 0.17
N ARG A 171 -5.58 23.02 0.01
CA ARG A 171 -6.90 23.51 -0.42
C ARG A 171 -7.36 22.92 -1.73
N PHE A 172 -6.42 22.68 -2.67
CA PHE A 172 -6.70 21.99 -3.93
C PHE A 172 -6.82 20.47 -3.72
N PHE A 173 -6.03 19.91 -2.80
CA PHE A 173 -5.98 18.47 -2.59
C PHE A 173 -7.11 17.95 -1.71
N ALA A 174 -7.72 18.77 -0.87
CA ALA A 174 -8.75 18.34 0.07
C ALA A 174 -9.92 17.63 -0.64
N ILE A 175 -10.32 18.05 -1.84
CA ILE A 175 -11.38 17.39 -2.61
C ILE A 175 -10.99 15.98 -3.07
N GLN A 176 -9.70 15.66 -3.13
CA GLN A 176 -9.23 14.31 -3.49
C GLN A 176 -9.68 13.26 -2.47
N ILE A 177 -9.93 13.64 -1.20
CA ILE A 177 -10.49 12.75 -0.17
C ILE A 177 -11.78 12.11 -0.68
N LEU A 178 -12.66 12.93 -1.25
CA LEU A 178 -13.91 12.48 -1.86
C LEU A 178 -13.67 11.62 -3.10
N PHE A 179 -12.77 12.03 -4.00
CA PHE A 179 -12.48 11.30 -5.23
C PHE A 179 -11.87 9.93 -4.97
N TYR A 180 -10.98 9.81 -3.97
CA TYR A 180 -10.45 8.50 -3.54
C TYR A 180 -11.56 7.60 -3.01
N GLY A 181 -12.48 8.13 -2.20
CA GLY A 181 -13.61 7.37 -1.67
C GLY A 181 -14.54 6.84 -2.76
N LEU A 182 -14.99 7.72 -3.65
CA LEU A 182 -15.86 7.33 -4.76
C LEU A 182 -15.15 6.35 -5.71
N GLY A 183 -13.90 6.63 -6.09
CA GLY A 183 -13.10 5.78 -6.97
C GLY A 183 -12.86 4.39 -6.40
N SER A 184 -12.74 4.25 -5.07
CA SER A 184 -12.57 2.95 -4.41
C SER A 184 -13.85 2.12 -4.46
N VAL A 185 -15.02 2.73 -4.28
CA VAL A 185 -16.32 2.04 -4.46
C VAL A 185 -16.48 1.61 -5.91
N PHE A 186 -16.18 2.48 -6.87
CA PHE A 186 -16.25 2.15 -8.30
C PHE A 186 -15.33 0.97 -8.65
N SER A 187 -14.08 1.01 -8.20
CA SER A 187 -13.13 -0.10 -8.36
C SER A 187 -13.64 -1.39 -7.71
N GLY A 188 -14.23 -1.29 -6.51
CA GLY A 188 -14.80 -2.43 -5.79
C GLY A 188 -15.96 -3.09 -6.56
N VAL A 189 -16.87 -2.29 -7.12
CA VAL A 189 -17.98 -2.76 -7.94
C VAL A 189 -17.49 -3.40 -9.23
N LEU A 190 -16.55 -2.75 -9.96
CA LEU A 190 -15.97 -3.30 -11.19
C LEU A 190 -15.24 -4.62 -10.94
N ASN A 191 -14.50 -4.72 -9.83
CA ASN A 191 -13.84 -5.96 -9.42
C ASN A 191 -14.84 -7.08 -9.09
N ALA A 192 -16.01 -6.74 -8.49
CA ALA A 192 -17.10 -7.68 -8.27
C ALA A 192 -17.66 -8.23 -9.59
N HIS A 193 -17.68 -7.43 -10.65
CA HIS A 193 -18.08 -7.81 -12.01
C HIS A 193 -16.93 -8.43 -12.83
N ARG A 194 -15.76 -8.70 -12.22
CA ARG A 194 -14.55 -9.22 -12.88
C ARG A 194 -13.99 -8.30 -13.99
N ASP A 195 -14.40 -7.05 -14.03
CA ASP A 195 -13.83 -6.01 -14.90
C ASP A 195 -12.68 -5.31 -14.17
N TYR A 196 -11.51 -5.90 -14.27
CA TYR A 196 -10.30 -5.42 -13.61
C TYR A 196 -9.55 -4.37 -14.44
N PHE A 197 -9.93 -4.17 -15.70
CA PHE A 197 -9.20 -3.27 -16.60
C PHE A 197 -9.21 -1.84 -16.07
N TRP A 198 -10.39 -1.29 -15.84
CA TRP A 198 -10.54 0.11 -15.46
C TRP A 198 -9.99 0.41 -14.07
N SER A 199 -10.20 -0.48 -13.11
CA SER A 199 -9.66 -0.33 -11.75
C SER A 199 -8.12 -0.33 -11.72
N THR A 200 -7.48 -1.09 -12.64
CA THR A 200 -6.02 -1.19 -12.73
C THR A 200 -5.40 -0.12 -13.64
N PHE A 201 -6.12 0.33 -14.68
CA PHE A 201 -5.65 1.33 -15.63
C PHE A 201 -5.84 2.78 -15.13
N ALA A 202 -6.85 3.05 -14.32
CA ALA A 202 -7.17 4.38 -13.81
C ALA A 202 -5.97 5.10 -13.15
N PRO A 203 -5.11 4.47 -12.33
CA PRO A 203 -3.91 5.10 -11.80
C PRO A 203 -2.89 5.55 -12.87
N VAL A 204 -2.86 4.90 -14.04
CA VAL A 204 -1.98 5.30 -15.16
C VAL A 204 -2.38 6.67 -15.68
N LEU A 205 -3.69 6.91 -15.86
CA LEU A 205 -4.21 8.21 -16.30
C LEU A 205 -3.87 9.32 -15.31
N ASN A 206 -4.02 9.04 -14.01
CA ASN A 206 -3.59 9.98 -12.97
C ASN A 206 -2.10 10.31 -13.11
N ASN A 207 -1.24 9.30 -13.21
CA ASN A 207 0.20 9.52 -13.34
C ASN A 207 0.54 10.38 -14.56
N VAL A 208 -0.09 10.14 -15.73
CA VAL A 208 0.15 10.91 -16.96
C VAL A 208 -0.18 12.39 -16.77
N ILE A 209 -1.33 12.70 -16.15
CA ILE A 209 -1.76 14.09 -15.89
C ILE A 209 -0.80 14.78 -14.92
N VAL A 210 -0.41 14.09 -13.85
CA VAL A 210 0.53 14.64 -12.86
C VAL A 210 1.92 14.85 -13.48
N ILE A 211 2.42 13.93 -14.31
CA ILE A 211 3.66 14.12 -15.08
C ILE A 211 3.57 15.38 -15.93
N ALA A 212 2.51 15.53 -16.71
CA ALA A 212 2.32 16.72 -17.55
C ALA A 212 2.32 18.01 -16.73
N SER A 213 1.72 18.00 -15.54
CA SER A 213 1.69 19.15 -14.63
C SER A 213 3.08 19.52 -14.12
N PHE A 214 3.91 18.53 -13.74
CA PHE A 214 5.29 18.77 -13.31
C PHE A 214 6.17 19.23 -14.47
N MET A 215 6.02 18.65 -15.66
CA MET A 215 6.76 19.09 -16.87
C MET A 215 6.40 20.53 -17.27
N GLY A 216 5.15 20.94 -17.06
CA GLY A 216 4.67 22.29 -17.28
C GLY A 216 5.08 23.30 -16.21
N PHE A 217 5.61 22.87 -15.06
CA PHE A 217 5.94 23.76 -13.94
C PHE A 217 6.96 24.84 -14.30
N ALA A 218 8.09 24.47 -14.90
CA ALA A 218 9.16 25.40 -15.23
C ALA A 218 8.74 26.46 -16.27
N PRO A 219 8.14 26.13 -17.43
CA PRO A 219 7.71 27.12 -18.40
C PRO A 219 6.59 28.04 -17.87
N VAL A 220 5.63 27.49 -17.12
CA VAL A 220 4.54 28.31 -16.54
C VAL A 220 5.08 29.24 -15.45
N SER A 221 5.98 28.76 -14.60
CA SER A 221 6.63 29.59 -13.58
C SER A 221 7.48 30.71 -14.19
N ALA A 222 8.18 30.43 -15.28
CA ALA A 222 8.97 31.43 -15.98
C ALA A 222 8.11 32.53 -16.63
N GLN A 223 6.93 32.16 -17.16
CA GLN A 223 6.06 33.09 -17.87
C GLN A 223 5.09 33.85 -16.96
N PHE A 224 4.52 33.17 -15.95
CA PHE A 224 3.42 33.70 -15.14
C PHE A 224 3.77 33.81 -13.63
N GLY A 225 5.03 33.52 -13.26
CA GLY A 225 5.52 33.55 -11.89
C GLY A 225 5.34 32.21 -11.16
N GLU A 226 6.13 32.04 -10.10
CA GLU A 226 6.21 30.77 -9.33
C GLU A 226 4.85 30.31 -8.78
N ARG A 227 4.01 31.25 -8.37
CA ARG A 227 2.67 30.93 -7.84
C ARG A 227 1.78 30.26 -8.88
N ALA A 228 1.89 30.66 -10.15
CA ALA A 228 1.15 30.00 -11.24
C ALA A 228 1.63 28.56 -11.47
N GLY A 229 2.94 28.33 -11.36
CA GLY A 229 3.49 26.98 -11.40
C GLY A 229 2.99 26.10 -10.24
N ILE A 230 2.92 26.64 -9.02
CA ILE A 230 2.38 25.96 -7.85
C ILE A 230 0.89 25.59 -8.05
N ILE A 231 0.10 26.50 -8.60
CA ILE A 231 -1.31 26.24 -8.94
C ILE A 231 -1.41 25.12 -9.99
N LEU A 232 -0.56 25.14 -11.01
CA LEU A 232 -0.55 24.12 -12.05
C LEU A 232 -0.32 22.72 -11.48
N ILE A 233 0.70 22.53 -10.63
CA ILE A 233 0.98 21.21 -10.05
C ILE A 233 -0.11 20.81 -9.03
N ALA A 234 -0.67 21.74 -8.27
CA ALA A 234 -1.73 21.45 -7.31
C ALA A 234 -3.04 21.06 -8.02
N ALA A 235 -3.49 21.90 -8.96
CA ALA A 235 -4.70 21.63 -9.75
C ALA A 235 -4.55 20.39 -10.64
N GLY A 236 -3.37 20.22 -11.28
CA GLY A 236 -3.09 19.07 -12.12
C GLY A 236 -3.07 17.75 -11.34
N THR A 237 -2.51 17.75 -10.14
CA THR A 237 -2.56 16.56 -9.27
C THR A 237 -4.01 16.22 -8.89
N THR A 238 -4.81 17.22 -8.55
CA THR A 238 -6.24 17.02 -8.26
C THR A 238 -7.03 16.56 -9.47
N LEU A 239 -6.75 17.12 -10.65
CA LEU A 239 -7.34 16.69 -11.92
C LEU A 239 -6.97 15.21 -12.22
N GLY A 240 -5.73 14.82 -11.96
CA GLY A 240 -5.29 13.43 -12.12
C GLY A 240 -6.13 12.46 -11.28
N VAL A 241 -6.35 12.78 -10.00
CA VAL A 241 -7.19 11.95 -9.10
C VAL A 241 -8.66 11.97 -9.54
N PHE A 242 -9.17 13.11 -9.98
CA PHE A 242 -10.53 13.20 -10.54
C PHE A 242 -10.69 12.30 -11.77
N VAL A 243 -9.77 12.37 -12.74
CA VAL A 243 -9.82 11.52 -13.93
C VAL A 243 -9.67 10.04 -13.58
N GLN A 244 -8.82 9.70 -12.61
CA GLN A 244 -8.71 8.33 -12.08
C GLN A 244 -10.05 7.80 -11.56
N MET A 245 -10.84 8.60 -10.89
CA MET A 245 -12.19 8.24 -10.44
C MET A 245 -13.18 8.22 -11.60
N ALA A 246 -13.23 9.28 -12.40
CA ALA A 246 -14.25 9.49 -13.42
C ALA A 246 -14.17 8.51 -14.61
N CYS A 247 -12.96 8.06 -14.99
CA CYS A 247 -12.78 7.09 -16.08
C CYS A 247 -13.44 5.73 -15.83
N GLN A 248 -13.80 5.42 -14.59
CA GLN A 248 -14.47 4.18 -14.22
C GLN A 248 -16.00 4.24 -14.43
N ILE A 249 -16.59 5.45 -14.46
CA ILE A 249 -18.04 5.63 -14.56
C ILE A 249 -18.64 4.99 -15.82
N PRO A 250 -18.07 5.14 -17.04
CA PRO A 250 -18.60 4.48 -18.23
C PRO A 250 -18.62 2.96 -18.13
N ALA A 251 -17.64 2.37 -17.44
CA ALA A 251 -17.58 0.92 -17.24
C ALA A 251 -18.69 0.44 -16.28
N LEU A 252 -19.00 1.18 -15.23
CA LEU A 252 -20.12 0.88 -14.34
C LEU A 252 -21.45 0.84 -15.12
N GLY A 253 -21.66 1.83 -16.00
CA GLY A 253 -22.85 1.88 -16.87
C GLY A 253 -22.96 0.66 -17.79
N LYS A 254 -21.85 0.17 -18.36
CA LYS A 254 -21.82 -1.06 -19.19
C LYS A 254 -22.26 -2.31 -18.42
N HIS A 255 -21.93 -2.39 -17.12
CA HIS A 255 -22.38 -3.47 -16.24
C HIS A 255 -23.76 -3.23 -15.65
N GLY A 256 -24.45 -2.16 -16.10
CA GLY A 256 -25.80 -1.75 -15.67
C GLY A 256 -25.86 -1.38 -14.20
N VAL A 257 -24.77 -0.86 -13.68
CA VAL A 257 -24.73 -0.27 -12.35
C VAL A 257 -25.11 1.22 -12.47
N HIS A 258 -26.34 1.52 -12.11
CA HIS A 258 -26.91 2.87 -12.12
C HIS A 258 -27.37 3.23 -10.71
N PRO A 259 -26.45 3.58 -9.80
CA PRO A 259 -26.80 3.86 -8.42
C PRO A 259 -27.61 5.16 -8.31
N HIS A 260 -28.76 5.11 -7.64
CA HIS A 260 -29.49 6.31 -7.24
C HIS A 260 -28.95 6.78 -5.89
N ILE A 261 -28.32 7.95 -5.90
CA ILE A 261 -27.70 8.52 -4.70
C ILE A 261 -28.78 8.92 -3.72
N HIS A 262 -28.79 8.28 -2.56
CA HIS A 262 -29.68 8.58 -1.44
C HIS A 262 -28.93 8.34 -0.12
N ILE A 263 -29.52 8.70 1.00
CA ILE A 263 -28.93 8.54 2.33
C ILE A 263 -29.93 7.86 3.24
N ASP A 264 -29.65 6.59 3.55
CA ASP A 264 -30.38 5.84 4.58
C ASP A 264 -29.39 5.19 5.57
N PHE A 265 -29.28 5.75 6.76
CA PHE A 265 -28.48 5.20 7.87
C PHE A 265 -29.10 3.96 8.51
N LYS A 266 -30.32 3.59 8.16
CA LYS A 266 -31.01 2.43 8.71
C LYS A 266 -30.82 1.17 7.86
N ASP A 267 -30.29 1.31 6.66
CA ASP A 267 -30.00 0.21 5.75
C ASP A 267 -29.18 -0.90 6.46
N PRO A 268 -29.69 -2.14 6.52
CA PRO A 268 -29.00 -3.26 7.17
C PRO A 268 -27.64 -3.58 6.53
N ALA A 269 -27.54 -3.52 5.19
CA ALA A 269 -26.30 -3.82 4.46
C ALA A 269 -25.22 -2.78 4.78
N LEU A 270 -25.61 -1.49 4.86
CA LEU A 270 -24.69 -0.43 5.29
C LEU A 270 -24.21 -0.66 6.72
N ARG A 271 -25.10 -0.95 7.66
CA ARG A 271 -24.75 -1.21 9.06
C ARG A 271 -23.81 -2.41 9.20
N GLN A 272 -24.04 -3.46 8.42
CA GLN A 272 -23.15 -4.62 8.36
C GLN A 272 -21.75 -4.21 7.87
N THR A 273 -21.68 -3.40 6.81
CA THR A 273 -20.43 -2.88 6.26
C THR A 273 -19.65 -2.07 7.30
N ILE A 274 -20.31 -1.16 8.00
CA ILE A 274 -19.70 -0.35 9.06
C ILE A 274 -19.22 -1.24 10.22
N ALA A 275 -20.04 -2.16 10.69
CA ALA A 275 -19.71 -3.06 11.80
C ALA A 275 -18.47 -3.93 11.52
N LEU A 276 -18.30 -4.39 10.28
CA LEU A 276 -17.13 -5.15 9.84
C LEU A 276 -15.87 -4.27 9.70
N GLY A 277 -16.05 -2.96 9.43
CA GLY A 277 -14.94 -2.00 9.28
C GLY A 277 -14.38 -1.45 10.59
N ILE A 278 -15.19 -1.31 11.63
CA ILE A 278 -14.79 -0.71 12.92
C ILE A 278 -13.53 -1.34 13.55
N PRO A 279 -13.36 -2.68 13.58
CA PRO A 279 -12.17 -3.28 14.20
C PRO A 279 -10.84 -2.88 13.56
N THR A 280 -10.84 -2.46 12.28
CA THR A 280 -9.63 -2.06 11.56
C THR A 280 -9.31 -0.57 11.73
N LEU A 281 -10.27 0.21 12.21
CA LEU A 281 -10.13 1.66 12.40
C LEU A 281 -8.98 2.02 13.35
N LEU A 282 -8.83 1.27 14.44
CA LEU A 282 -7.74 1.53 15.41
C LEU A 282 -6.36 1.41 14.77
N ALA A 283 -6.14 0.38 13.95
CA ALA A 283 -4.87 0.22 13.24
C ALA A 283 -4.60 1.38 12.27
N THR A 284 -5.64 1.85 11.56
CA THR A 284 -5.53 3.00 10.65
C THR A 284 -5.26 4.31 11.39
N VAL A 285 -5.90 4.52 12.56
CA VAL A 285 -5.60 5.67 13.43
C VAL A 285 -4.14 5.64 13.90
N CYS A 286 -3.64 4.47 14.33
CA CYS A 286 -2.24 4.32 14.74
C CYS A 286 -1.28 4.67 13.59
N MET A 287 -1.57 4.19 12.38
CA MET A 287 -0.78 4.52 11.18
C MET A 287 -0.81 6.01 10.86
N PHE A 288 -1.98 6.66 10.95
CA PHE A 288 -2.12 8.11 10.75
C PHE A 288 -1.25 8.88 11.75
N VAL A 289 -1.35 8.56 13.03
CA VAL A 289 -0.59 9.22 14.11
C VAL A 289 0.92 8.99 13.92
N SER A 290 1.35 7.76 13.65
CA SER A 290 2.77 7.44 13.38
C SER A 290 3.32 8.23 12.21
N THR A 291 2.59 8.31 11.10
CA THR A 291 3.01 9.06 9.92
C THR A 291 3.06 10.57 10.22
N SER A 292 2.08 11.10 10.95
CA SER A 292 2.04 12.51 11.36
C SER A 292 3.25 12.89 12.22
N ILE A 293 3.59 12.07 13.22
CA ILE A 293 4.76 12.28 14.08
C ILE A 293 6.05 12.19 13.26
N THR A 294 6.16 11.23 12.37
CA THR A 294 7.33 11.04 11.48
C THR A 294 7.53 12.26 10.58
N ASN A 295 6.47 12.77 9.94
CA ASN A 295 6.55 13.97 9.10
C ASN A 295 6.91 15.22 9.93
N ALA A 296 6.28 15.40 11.09
CA ALA A 296 6.57 16.52 11.97
C ALA A 296 8.03 16.50 12.47
N ALA A 297 8.55 15.34 12.85
CA ALA A 297 9.94 15.17 13.24
C ALA A 297 10.91 15.40 12.07
N ALA A 298 10.57 14.92 10.86
CA ALA A 298 11.37 15.16 9.67
C ALA A 298 11.49 16.66 9.33
N LEU A 299 10.42 17.43 9.54
CA LEU A 299 10.43 18.89 9.39
C LEU A 299 11.29 19.59 10.46
N VAL A 300 11.36 19.07 11.69
CA VAL A 300 12.27 19.59 12.72
C VAL A 300 13.72 19.32 12.35
N VAL A 301 14.03 18.11 11.92
CA VAL A 301 15.41 17.68 11.60
C VAL A 301 15.91 18.32 10.30
N ARG A 302 15.05 18.41 9.28
CA ARG A 302 15.34 18.99 7.96
C ARG A 302 14.13 19.80 7.49
N PRO A 303 14.00 21.06 7.85
CA PRO A 303 12.81 21.88 7.58
C PRO A 303 12.44 21.96 6.09
N GLU A 304 13.43 22.04 5.20
CA GLU A 304 13.19 22.21 3.77
C GLU A 304 13.03 20.89 3.03
N THR A 305 13.67 19.80 3.48
CA THR A 305 13.84 18.59 2.66
C THR A 305 13.37 17.30 3.34
N GLY A 306 13.11 17.30 4.65
CA GLY A 306 12.80 16.08 5.41
C GLY A 306 11.68 15.22 4.82
N PRO A 307 10.46 15.72 4.61
CA PRO A 307 9.37 14.97 4.01
C PRO A 307 9.68 14.47 2.59
N SER A 308 10.44 15.25 1.80
CA SER A 308 10.86 14.85 0.46
C SER A 308 11.83 13.68 0.48
N VAL A 309 12.81 13.69 1.39
CA VAL A 309 13.74 12.57 1.59
C VAL A 309 12.98 11.28 1.86
N ILE A 310 12.00 11.33 2.77
CA ILE A 310 11.15 10.17 3.08
C ILE A 310 10.41 9.67 1.83
N ALA A 311 9.81 10.58 1.07
CA ALA A 311 9.00 10.25 -0.08
C ALA A 311 9.80 9.61 -1.22
N TYR A 312 10.97 10.18 -1.56
CA TYR A 312 11.84 9.63 -2.60
C TYR A 312 12.42 8.27 -2.22
N ALA A 313 12.89 8.11 -0.98
CA ALA A 313 13.40 6.82 -0.50
C ALA A 313 12.31 5.75 -0.47
N ARG A 314 11.09 6.12 -0.11
CA ARG A 314 9.95 5.20 -0.01
C ARG A 314 9.59 4.55 -1.34
N LEU A 315 9.84 5.21 -2.47
CA LEU A 315 9.56 4.63 -3.78
C LEU A 315 10.39 3.34 -3.99
N TRP A 316 11.70 3.39 -3.75
CA TRP A 316 12.57 2.22 -3.88
C TRP A 316 12.23 1.14 -2.84
N TYR A 317 11.96 1.57 -1.61
CA TYR A 317 11.60 0.68 -0.51
C TYR A 317 10.32 -0.13 -0.76
N THR A 318 9.30 0.49 -1.39
CA THR A 318 8.01 -0.16 -1.62
C THR A 318 8.00 -1.12 -2.81
N LEU A 319 8.98 -1.07 -3.71
CA LEU A 319 9.02 -1.95 -4.89
C LEU A 319 9.17 -3.44 -4.52
N PRO A 320 10.19 -3.86 -3.72
CA PRO A 320 10.32 -5.26 -3.32
C PRO A 320 9.12 -5.74 -2.50
N TYR A 321 8.59 -4.89 -1.63
CA TYR A 321 7.38 -5.17 -0.87
C TYR A 321 6.19 -5.48 -1.79
N ALA A 322 5.92 -4.64 -2.78
CA ALA A 322 4.78 -4.81 -3.68
C ALA A 322 4.90 -6.06 -4.56
N LEU A 323 6.11 -6.41 -4.97
CA LEU A 323 6.36 -7.57 -5.82
C LEU A 323 6.30 -8.89 -5.05
N ILE A 324 6.85 -8.93 -3.84
CA ILE A 324 7.06 -10.17 -3.08
C ILE A 324 6.06 -10.28 -1.94
N ALA A 325 6.07 -9.32 -0.99
CA ALA A 325 5.30 -9.44 0.23
C ALA A 325 3.79 -9.42 -0.02
N ALA A 326 3.31 -8.52 -0.87
CA ALA A 326 1.90 -8.41 -1.18
C ALA A 326 1.37 -9.67 -1.90
N SER A 327 2.12 -10.18 -2.88
CA SER A 327 1.74 -11.37 -3.64
C SER A 327 1.75 -12.63 -2.77
N LEU A 328 2.84 -12.84 -2.03
CA LEU A 328 3.02 -14.01 -1.17
C LEU A 328 2.02 -14.02 -0.01
N SER A 329 1.79 -12.87 0.64
CA SER A 329 0.82 -12.77 1.73
C SER A 329 -0.61 -13.02 1.27
N THR A 330 -0.97 -12.62 0.05
CA THR A 330 -2.31 -12.87 -0.51
C THR A 330 -2.51 -14.35 -0.81
N ALA A 331 -1.50 -15.02 -1.39
CA ALA A 331 -1.55 -16.45 -1.66
C ALA A 331 -1.66 -17.27 -0.37
N LEU A 332 -0.84 -16.93 0.65
CA LEU A 332 -0.88 -17.59 1.95
C LEU A 332 -2.19 -17.32 2.70
N TYR A 333 -2.77 -16.14 2.57
CA TYR A 333 -4.02 -15.79 3.23
C TYR A 333 -5.17 -16.73 2.83
N THR A 334 -5.25 -17.11 1.55
CA THR A 334 -6.29 -18.03 1.08
C THR A 334 -6.15 -19.41 1.73
N GLU A 335 -4.91 -19.96 1.78
CA GLU A 335 -4.63 -21.24 2.43
C GLU A 335 -4.91 -21.17 3.94
N LEU A 336 -4.37 -20.16 4.62
CA LEU A 336 -4.57 -19.97 6.06
C LEU A 336 -6.05 -19.79 6.44
N SER A 337 -6.85 -19.13 5.57
CA SER A 337 -8.27 -18.95 5.82
C SER A 337 -9.04 -20.26 5.68
N HIS A 338 -8.69 -21.10 4.70
CA HIS A 338 -9.26 -22.42 4.51
C HIS A 338 -8.94 -23.33 5.70
N ASP A 339 -7.65 -23.46 6.06
CA ASP A 339 -7.20 -24.30 7.18
C ASP A 339 -7.82 -23.84 8.53
N ALA A 340 -7.96 -22.52 8.72
CA ALA A 340 -8.59 -21.98 9.91
C ALA A 340 -10.10 -22.30 10.00
N GLN A 341 -10.82 -22.29 8.87
CA GLN A 341 -12.24 -22.69 8.81
C GLN A 341 -12.42 -24.19 9.11
N GLU A 342 -11.52 -25.03 8.61
CA GLU A 342 -11.48 -26.46 8.92
C GLU A 342 -10.98 -26.77 10.34
N LYS A 343 -10.56 -25.73 11.08
CA LYS A 343 -9.97 -25.84 12.43
C LYS A 343 -8.68 -26.68 12.48
N ASP A 344 -7.99 -26.80 11.35
CA ASP A 344 -6.67 -27.42 11.28
C ASP A 344 -5.58 -26.44 11.71
N TYR A 345 -5.45 -26.26 13.01
CA TYR A 345 -4.48 -25.33 13.60
C TYR A 345 -3.02 -25.77 13.40
N ASP A 346 -2.76 -27.04 13.09
CA ASP A 346 -1.41 -27.53 12.79
C ASP A 346 -0.97 -27.08 11.40
N SER A 347 -1.85 -27.14 10.40
CA SER A 347 -1.62 -26.58 9.07
C SER A 347 -1.49 -25.06 9.13
N VAL A 348 -2.35 -24.35 9.87
CA VAL A 348 -2.23 -22.90 10.10
C VAL A 348 -0.86 -22.55 10.71
N ARG A 349 -0.42 -23.27 11.75
CA ARG A 349 0.90 -23.07 12.41
C ARG A 349 2.05 -23.24 11.43
N THR A 350 2.00 -24.28 10.62
CA THR A 350 3.01 -24.59 9.61
C THR A 350 3.03 -23.56 8.50
N GLY A 351 1.85 -23.16 8.01
CA GLY A 351 1.67 -22.13 6.99
C GLY A 351 2.23 -20.78 7.42
N ILE A 352 1.91 -20.31 8.63
CA ILE A 352 2.46 -19.06 9.18
C ILE A 352 3.98 -19.15 9.31
N SER A 353 4.51 -20.24 9.89
CA SER A 353 5.96 -20.39 10.10
C SER A 353 6.72 -20.41 8.78
N ARG A 354 6.21 -21.12 7.78
CA ARG A 354 6.74 -21.17 6.42
C ARG A 354 6.65 -19.80 5.73
N GLY A 355 5.51 -19.13 5.86
CA GLY A 355 5.30 -17.80 5.30
C GLY A 355 6.29 -16.77 5.86
N VAL A 356 6.53 -16.76 7.18
CA VAL A 356 7.55 -15.88 7.80
C VAL A 356 8.94 -16.22 7.28
N ALA A 357 9.31 -17.50 7.19
CA ALA A 357 10.60 -17.94 6.66
C ALA A 357 10.78 -17.47 5.21
N GLN A 358 9.77 -17.63 4.35
CA GLN A 358 9.79 -17.16 2.97
C GLN A 358 9.90 -15.63 2.87
N MET A 359 9.13 -14.88 3.68
CA MET A 359 9.23 -13.41 3.71
C MET A 359 10.65 -12.94 4.04
N LEU A 360 11.25 -13.52 5.08
CA LEU A 360 12.63 -13.20 5.45
C LEU A 360 13.62 -13.60 4.36
N PHE A 361 13.49 -14.83 3.83
CA PHE A 361 14.38 -15.35 2.79
C PHE A 361 14.38 -14.48 1.52
N PHE A 362 13.22 -13.99 1.08
CA PHE A 362 13.15 -13.17 -0.12
C PHE A 362 13.45 -11.69 0.13
N LEU A 363 13.03 -11.10 1.26
CA LEU A 363 13.14 -9.66 1.47
C LEU A 363 14.49 -9.22 2.07
N ILE A 364 15.21 -10.09 2.79
CA ILE A 364 16.54 -9.76 3.29
C ILE A 364 17.51 -9.48 2.13
N PRO A 365 17.62 -10.29 1.06
CA PRO A 365 18.43 -9.96 -0.10
C PRO A 365 18.10 -8.60 -0.71
N PHE A 366 16.79 -8.28 -0.88
CA PHE A 366 16.40 -6.98 -1.41
C PHE A 366 16.75 -5.81 -0.48
N ALA A 367 16.68 -6.00 0.83
CA ALA A 367 17.16 -5.00 1.79
C ALA A 367 18.64 -4.74 1.61
N LEU A 368 19.46 -5.79 1.46
CA LEU A 368 20.89 -5.68 1.19
C LEU A 368 21.17 -4.99 -0.16
N TYR A 369 20.39 -5.29 -1.20
CA TYR A 369 20.52 -4.61 -2.49
C TYR A 369 20.18 -3.13 -2.39
N LEU A 370 19.11 -2.76 -1.66
CA LEU A 370 18.78 -1.36 -1.43
C LEU A 370 19.88 -0.62 -0.66
N ILE A 371 20.58 -1.29 0.26
CA ILE A 371 21.72 -0.72 0.99
C ILE A 371 22.90 -0.49 0.05
N VAL A 372 23.31 -1.52 -0.71
CA VAL A 372 24.48 -1.46 -1.59
C VAL A 372 24.25 -0.51 -2.77
N PHE A 373 23.06 -0.53 -3.35
CA PHE A 373 22.72 0.27 -4.52
C PHE A 373 21.98 1.58 -4.18
N ALA A 374 21.94 2.00 -2.91
CA ALA A 374 21.21 3.20 -2.50
C ALA A 374 21.62 4.43 -3.33
N ARG A 375 22.92 4.71 -3.46
CA ARG A 375 23.41 5.85 -4.23
C ARG A 375 23.15 5.72 -5.73
N PRO A 376 23.52 4.63 -6.43
CA PRO A 376 23.20 4.44 -7.85
C PRO A 376 21.71 4.54 -8.16
N LEU A 377 20.85 3.99 -7.31
CA LEU A 377 19.40 4.07 -7.48
C LEU A 377 18.91 5.52 -7.41
N ASN A 378 19.37 6.30 -6.44
CA ASN A 378 18.95 7.68 -6.26
C ASN A 378 19.60 8.63 -7.29
N MET A 379 20.74 8.27 -7.88
CA MET A 379 21.33 9.01 -9.00
C MET A 379 20.41 9.01 -10.25
N ILE A 380 19.50 8.05 -10.38
CA ILE A 380 18.48 8.07 -11.45
C ILE A 380 17.56 9.29 -11.32
N TYR A 381 17.37 9.84 -10.11
CA TYR A 381 16.64 11.09 -9.91
C TYR A 381 17.44 12.35 -10.23
N CYS A 382 18.75 12.25 -10.39
CA CYS A 382 19.64 13.38 -10.61
C CYS A 382 19.40 14.01 -11.98
N ALA A 383 18.37 14.86 -12.05
CA ALA A 383 17.92 15.59 -13.23
C ALA A 383 17.27 16.91 -12.85
N GLY A 384 17.46 17.92 -13.67
CA GLY A 384 16.86 19.24 -13.46
C GLY A 384 17.27 19.87 -12.14
N LYS A 385 16.32 20.06 -11.23
CA LYS A 385 16.56 20.66 -9.90
C LYS A 385 17.00 19.66 -8.82
N PHE A 386 17.03 18.35 -9.11
CA PHE A 386 17.50 17.35 -8.17
C PHE A 386 19.01 17.14 -8.34
N ASP A 387 19.78 17.61 -7.38
CA ASP A 387 21.24 17.62 -7.40
C ASP A 387 21.87 16.46 -6.63
N GLU A 388 23.19 16.42 -6.61
CA GLU A 388 23.95 15.37 -5.92
C GLU A 388 23.80 15.41 -4.39
N SER A 389 23.52 16.58 -3.82
CA SER A 389 23.24 16.72 -2.39
C SER A 389 21.93 16.02 -2.01
N GLY A 390 20.92 16.11 -2.85
CA GLY A 390 19.68 15.36 -2.72
C GLY A 390 19.89 13.86 -2.84
N VAL A 391 20.72 13.41 -3.79
CA VAL A 391 21.10 11.99 -3.90
C VAL A 391 21.72 11.48 -2.61
N ALA A 392 22.65 12.22 -2.01
CA ALA A 392 23.30 11.82 -0.77
C ALA A 392 22.30 11.65 0.40
N LEU A 393 21.42 12.65 0.60
CA LEU A 393 20.43 12.64 1.67
C LEU A 393 19.42 11.48 1.53
N VAL A 394 18.89 11.27 0.32
CA VAL A 394 17.92 10.19 0.08
C VAL A 394 18.59 8.83 0.20
N SER A 395 19.85 8.69 -0.25
CA SER A 395 20.59 7.43 -0.17
C SER A 395 20.92 7.06 1.28
N GLU A 396 21.35 8.02 2.08
CA GLU A 396 21.57 7.81 3.51
C GLU A 396 20.29 7.31 4.20
N TYR A 397 19.19 8.01 4.00
CA TYR A 397 17.90 7.63 4.58
C TYR A 397 17.45 6.23 4.10
N LEU A 398 17.61 5.91 2.81
CA LEU A 398 17.22 4.63 2.23
C LEU A 398 18.02 3.46 2.83
N VAL A 399 19.32 3.64 3.10
CA VAL A 399 20.16 2.62 3.74
C VAL A 399 19.59 2.19 5.09
N TYR A 400 19.25 3.16 5.94
CA TYR A 400 18.67 2.86 7.27
C TYR A 400 17.23 2.35 7.17
N LEU A 401 16.43 2.88 6.25
CA LEU A 401 15.06 2.42 6.02
C LEU A 401 15.01 0.97 5.53
N ALA A 402 15.96 0.57 4.65
CA ALA A 402 16.02 -0.76 4.08
C ALA A 402 16.15 -1.87 5.13
N LEU A 403 16.75 -1.57 6.29
CA LEU A 403 16.85 -2.53 7.40
C LEU A 403 15.48 -2.98 7.92
N SER A 404 14.45 -2.17 7.76
CA SER A 404 13.08 -2.49 8.18
C SER A 404 12.32 -3.36 7.16
N LEU A 405 12.79 -3.47 5.91
CA LEU A 405 12.06 -4.10 4.80
C LEU A 405 11.66 -5.56 5.06
N PRO A 406 12.53 -6.44 5.58
CA PRO A 406 12.15 -7.84 5.86
C PRO A 406 11.02 -7.93 6.88
N LEU A 407 11.08 -7.10 7.93
CA LEU A 407 10.06 -7.05 8.96
C LEU A 407 8.74 -6.48 8.44
N TYR A 408 8.79 -5.50 7.53
CA TYR A 408 7.60 -4.95 6.87
C TYR A 408 6.83 -6.03 6.10
N GLY A 409 7.53 -6.92 5.39
CA GLY A 409 6.90 -8.07 4.74
C GLY A 409 6.23 -9.01 5.74
N VAL A 410 6.87 -9.27 6.87
CA VAL A 410 6.29 -10.10 7.94
C VAL A 410 5.07 -9.44 8.58
N VAL A 411 5.07 -8.11 8.77
CA VAL A 411 3.90 -7.36 9.31
C VAL A 411 2.65 -7.61 8.47
N VAL A 412 2.77 -7.56 7.13
CA VAL A 412 1.63 -7.81 6.24
C VAL A 412 1.12 -9.25 6.35
N LEU A 413 2.03 -10.21 6.46
CA LEU A 413 1.64 -11.60 6.70
C LEU A 413 0.95 -11.76 8.07
N MET A 414 1.42 -11.07 9.12
CA MET A 414 0.77 -11.08 10.43
C MET A 414 -0.66 -10.54 10.33
N GLN A 415 -0.86 -9.39 9.70
CA GLN A 415 -2.19 -8.83 9.49
C GLN A 415 -3.14 -9.84 8.81
N LYS A 416 -2.67 -10.51 7.75
CA LYS A 416 -3.43 -11.55 7.04
C LYS A 416 -3.70 -12.78 7.92
N SER A 417 -2.72 -13.20 8.74
CA SER A 417 -2.87 -14.33 9.66
C SER A 417 -3.93 -14.08 10.73
N PHE A 418 -3.96 -12.89 11.33
CA PHE A 418 -5.00 -12.52 12.30
C PHE A 418 -6.38 -12.37 11.64
N SER A 419 -6.42 -11.90 10.39
CA SER A 419 -7.66 -11.84 9.60
C SER A 419 -8.18 -13.24 9.27
N ALA A 420 -7.31 -14.19 8.89
CA ALA A 420 -7.68 -15.58 8.63
C ALA A 420 -8.24 -16.29 9.86
N LEU A 421 -7.69 -15.98 11.06
CA LEU A 421 -8.16 -16.49 12.34
C LEU A 421 -9.41 -15.75 12.87
N LEU A 422 -9.93 -14.76 12.15
CA LEU A 422 -11.06 -13.90 12.53
C LEU A 422 -10.88 -13.21 13.90
N ASP A 423 -9.64 -12.98 14.33
CA ASP A 423 -9.33 -12.35 15.63
C ASP A 423 -8.37 -11.16 15.46
N MET A 424 -8.93 -10.03 14.99
CA MET A 424 -8.17 -8.80 14.76
C MET A 424 -7.93 -7.97 16.04
N LYS A 425 -8.62 -8.26 17.15
CA LYS A 425 -8.50 -7.48 18.39
C LYS A 425 -7.07 -7.44 18.98
N PRO A 426 -6.34 -8.58 19.10
CA PRO A 426 -4.96 -8.53 19.56
C PRO A 426 -4.05 -7.75 18.60
N TYR A 427 -4.20 -7.95 17.27
CA TYR A 427 -3.42 -7.25 16.28
C TYR A 427 -3.55 -5.73 16.39
N SER A 428 -4.78 -5.22 16.52
CA SER A 428 -5.03 -3.78 16.68
C SER A 428 -4.37 -3.21 17.95
N ARG A 429 -4.35 -3.96 19.06
CA ARG A 429 -3.61 -3.55 20.27
C ARG A 429 -2.10 -3.51 20.04
N TYR A 430 -1.55 -4.47 19.28
CA TYR A 430 -0.13 -4.48 18.94
C TYR A 430 0.26 -3.35 18.00
N CYS A 431 -0.64 -2.95 17.09
CA CYS A 431 -0.48 -1.72 16.31
C CYS A 431 -0.38 -0.46 17.20
N LEU A 432 -1.14 -0.41 18.29
CA LEU A 432 -1.03 0.69 19.24
C LEU A 432 0.32 0.68 19.97
N TYR A 433 0.80 -0.48 20.43
CA TYR A 433 2.09 -0.59 21.11
C TYR A 433 3.25 -0.25 20.18
N SER A 434 3.19 -0.71 18.94
CA SER A 434 4.21 -0.42 17.94
C SER A 434 4.23 1.07 17.57
N ALA A 435 3.06 1.69 17.40
CA ALA A 435 2.94 3.12 17.13
C ALA A 435 3.52 3.99 18.27
N ILE A 436 3.26 3.62 19.54
CA ILE A 436 3.86 4.28 20.69
C ILE A 436 5.38 4.11 20.68
N GLY A 437 5.88 2.90 20.42
CA GLY A 437 7.32 2.62 20.33
C GLY A 437 8.00 3.39 19.20
N GLN A 438 7.36 3.45 18.01
CA GLN A 438 7.84 4.23 16.89
C GLN A 438 7.87 5.73 17.22
N ALA A 439 6.77 6.28 17.69
CA ALA A 439 6.68 7.69 18.06
C ALA A 439 7.73 8.07 19.12
N GLY A 440 7.86 7.25 20.16
CA GLY A 440 8.87 7.44 21.20
C GLY A 440 10.30 7.41 20.65
N SER A 441 10.61 6.46 19.74
CA SER A 441 11.93 6.38 19.12
C SER A 441 12.23 7.54 18.18
N VAL A 442 11.24 7.98 17.37
CA VAL A 442 11.38 9.17 16.52
C VAL A 442 11.68 10.41 17.34
N LEU A 443 10.89 10.65 18.39
CA LEU A 443 11.05 11.84 19.23
C LEU A 443 12.37 11.80 20.02
N LEU A 444 12.66 10.68 20.68
CA LEU A 444 13.86 10.54 21.50
C LEU A 444 15.15 10.59 20.68
N PHE A 445 15.27 9.68 19.70
CA PHE A 445 16.53 9.56 18.94
C PHE A 445 16.61 10.55 17.78
N GLY A 446 15.51 10.81 17.08
CA GLY A 446 15.49 11.69 15.91
C GLY A 446 15.58 13.17 16.30
N VAL A 447 14.79 13.61 17.28
CA VAL A 447 14.65 15.02 17.63
C VAL A 447 15.49 15.38 18.86
N VAL A 448 15.27 14.72 20.01
CA VAL A 448 15.89 15.11 21.30
C VAL A 448 17.39 14.82 21.33
N LEU A 449 17.82 13.62 20.94
CA LEU A 449 19.24 13.22 20.87
C LEU A 449 19.95 13.67 19.60
N GLY A 450 19.21 14.21 18.62
CA GLY A 450 19.78 14.81 17.42
C GLY A 450 20.42 13.83 16.42
N PHE A 451 20.08 12.52 16.45
CA PHE A 451 20.59 11.56 15.45
C PHE A 451 19.99 11.77 14.05
N GLY A 452 19.01 12.66 13.92
CA GLY A 452 18.53 13.16 12.65
C GLY A 452 17.73 12.15 11.81
N MET A 453 17.83 12.28 10.49
CA MET A 453 17.09 11.46 9.52
C MET A 453 17.36 9.95 9.63
N PRO A 454 18.58 9.48 9.91
CA PRO A 454 18.85 8.05 10.14
C PRO A 454 18.01 7.45 11.28
N ALA A 455 17.86 8.17 12.40
CA ALA A 455 17.03 7.70 13.51
C ALA A 455 15.54 7.64 13.16
N ILE A 456 15.06 8.58 12.33
CA ILE A 456 13.68 8.55 11.82
C ILE A 456 13.49 7.30 10.93
N ALA A 457 14.46 6.96 10.09
CA ALA A 457 14.40 5.74 9.28
C ALA A 457 14.43 4.46 10.14
N LEU A 458 15.31 4.40 11.16
CA LEU A 458 15.41 3.26 12.07
C LEU A 458 14.18 3.09 12.97
N SER A 459 13.38 4.13 13.18
CA SER A 459 12.14 4.03 13.94
C SER A 459 11.15 3.01 13.36
N TYR A 460 11.16 2.80 12.03
CA TYR A 460 10.37 1.76 11.39
C TYR A 460 10.83 0.35 11.77
N VAL A 461 12.12 0.15 12.08
CA VAL A 461 12.61 -1.12 12.63
C VAL A 461 12.01 -1.34 14.01
N VAL A 462 11.98 -0.31 14.87
CA VAL A 462 11.37 -0.38 16.21
C VAL A 462 9.89 -0.73 16.11
N ASP A 463 9.14 -0.02 15.24
CA ASP A 463 7.73 -0.29 14.96
C ASP A 463 7.50 -1.76 14.62
N TYR A 464 8.19 -2.25 13.59
CA TYR A 464 7.95 -3.61 13.09
C TYR A 464 8.48 -4.69 14.03
N VAL A 465 9.57 -4.46 14.77
CA VAL A 465 10.06 -5.40 15.79
C VAL A 465 9.01 -5.59 16.89
N ILE A 466 8.41 -4.50 17.37
CA ILE A 466 7.35 -4.57 18.40
C ILE A 466 6.13 -5.30 17.84
N LEU A 467 5.65 -4.90 16.66
CA LEU A 467 4.44 -5.45 16.06
C LEU A 467 4.59 -6.94 15.71
N VAL A 468 5.69 -7.32 15.06
CA VAL A 468 6.00 -8.71 14.71
C VAL A 468 6.26 -9.54 15.96
N GLY A 469 7.04 -9.02 16.89
CA GLY A 469 7.36 -9.71 18.15
C GLY A 469 6.12 -10.05 18.98
N CYS A 470 5.25 -9.07 19.21
CA CYS A 470 3.99 -9.27 19.92
C CYS A 470 3.05 -10.23 19.16
N SER A 471 2.98 -10.09 17.82
CA SER A 471 2.13 -10.92 16.97
C SER A 471 2.60 -12.39 16.99
N LEU A 472 3.89 -12.65 16.79
CA LEU A 472 4.45 -14.01 16.83
C LEU A 472 4.35 -14.63 18.23
N TRP A 473 4.55 -13.84 19.29
CA TRP A 473 4.37 -14.30 20.66
C TRP A 473 2.93 -14.76 20.93
N TRP A 474 1.93 -13.98 20.49
CA TRP A 474 0.52 -14.35 20.64
C TRP A 474 0.17 -15.59 19.81
N LEU A 475 0.56 -15.62 18.52
CA LEU A 475 0.33 -16.75 17.62
C LEU A 475 0.98 -18.03 18.17
N ARG A 476 2.21 -17.94 18.71
CA ARG A 476 2.88 -19.07 19.35
C ARG A 476 2.08 -19.64 20.52
N ARG A 477 1.45 -18.78 21.32
CA ARG A 477 0.58 -19.22 22.43
C ARG A 477 -0.74 -19.80 21.92
N ARG A 478 -1.36 -19.16 20.97
CA ARG A 478 -2.67 -19.55 20.40
C ARG A 478 -2.61 -20.88 19.66
N LEU A 479 -1.55 -21.11 18.88
CA LEU A 479 -1.33 -22.30 18.05
C LEU A 479 -0.44 -23.36 18.72
N ARG A 480 -0.17 -23.25 20.03
CA ARG A 480 0.65 -24.17 20.81
C ARG A 480 2.07 -24.39 20.27
N GLY A 481 2.65 -23.35 19.66
CA GLY A 481 4.01 -23.34 19.13
C GLY A 481 4.10 -22.73 17.75
N LEU A 482 5.32 -22.48 17.30
CA LEU A 482 5.67 -22.10 15.92
C LEU A 482 6.97 -22.81 15.56
N GLN A 483 7.21 -23.05 14.27
CA GLN A 483 8.42 -23.70 13.77
C GLN A 483 9.58 -22.70 13.70
N VAL A 484 10.10 -22.27 14.84
CA VAL A 484 11.14 -21.25 14.96
C VAL A 484 12.39 -21.62 14.15
N LYS A 485 12.75 -22.91 14.08
CA LYS A 485 13.89 -23.39 13.28
C LYS A 485 13.74 -23.05 11.80
N SER A 486 12.53 -23.20 11.24
CA SER A 486 12.24 -22.84 9.85
C SER A 486 12.38 -21.33 9.62
N ILE A 487 11.89 -20.52 10.56
CA ILE A 487 11.98 -19.04 10.48
C ILE A 487 13.45 -18.60 10.51
N LEU A 488 14.24 -19.13 11.45
CA LEU A 488 15.67 -18.81 11.56
C LEU A 488 16.44 -19.30 10.33
N HIS A 489 16.11 -20.46 9.79
CA HIS A 489 16.72 -21.01 8.58
C HIS A 489 16.48 -20.06 7.39
N GLY A 490 15.23 -19.67 7.12
CA GLY A 490 14.91 -18.73 6.04
C GLY A 490 15.63 -17.37 6.20
N GLY A 491 15.68 -16.83 7.41
CA GLY A 491 16.40 -15.59 7.71
C GLY A 491 17.91 -15.71 7.51
N PHE A 492 18.53 -16.79 8.01
CA PHE A 492 19.97 -17.03 7.90
C PHE A 492 20.41 -17.21 6.44
N PHE A 493 19.72 -18.06 5.67
CA PHE A 493 20.06 -18.26 4.27
C PHE A 493 19.69 -17.05 3.40
N GLY A 494 18.64 -16.32 3.73
CA GLY A 494 18.34 -15.03 3.11
C GLY A 494 19.49 -14.02 3.29
N LEU A 495 20.07 -13.96 4.49
CA LEU A 495 21.22 -13.09 4.78
C LEU A 495 22.48 -13.58 4.07
N LEU A 496 22.81 -14.87 4.14
CA LEU A 496 24.00 -15.44 3.55
C LEU A 496 24.00 -15.31 2.01
N LEU A 497 22.95 -15.82 1.36
CA LEU A 497 22.84 -15.81 -0.10
C LEU A 497 22.63 -14.39 -0.63
N GLY A 498 21.81 -13.59 0.08
CA GLY A 498 21.63 -12.18 -0.23
C GLY A 498 22.92 -11.37 -0.11
N GLY A 499 23.74 -11.65 0.91
CA GLY A 499 25.08 -11.05 1.08
C GLY A 499 26.03 -11.39 -0.07
N LEU A 500 26.07 -12.65 -0.49
CA LEU A 500 26.85 -13.08 -1.66
C LEU A 500 26.37 -12.40 -2.95
N GLY A 501 25.04 -12.31 -3.17
CA GLY A 501 24.48 -11.61 -4.30
C GLY A 501 24.75 -10.11 -4.27
N ALA A 502 24.62 -9.47 -3.10
CA ALA A 502 24.94 -8.05 -2.93
C ALA A 502 26.43 -7.78 -3.22
N ALA A 503 27.33 -8.63 -2.74
CA ALA A 503 28.76 -8.53 -3.02
C ALA A 503 29.09 -8.72 -4.50
N ALA A 504 28.44 -9.69 -5.17
CA ALA A 504 28.59 -9.90 -6.62
C ALA A 504 28.13 -8.68 -7.42
N GLY A 505 26.96 -8.12 -7.08
CA GLY A 505 26.45 -6.91 -7.72
C GLY A 505 27.32 -5.68 -7.46
N ALA A 506 27.83 -5.52 -6.23
CA ALA A 506 28.79 -4.45 -5.91
C ALA A 506 30.07 -4.59 -6.73
N GLY A 507 30.58 -5.81 -6.89
CA GLY A 507 31.73 -6.09 -7.74
C GLY A 507 31.49 -5.76 -9.21
N VAL A 508 30.32 -6.11 -9.75
CA VAL A 508 29.93 -5.74 -11.12
C VAL A 508 29.80 -4.23 -11.25
N MET A 509 29.20 -3.54 -10.28
CA MET A 509 29.08 -2.08 -10.29
C MET A 509 30.44 -1.42 -10.31
N TRP A 510 31.34 -1.86 -9.42
CA TRP A 510 32.73 -1.38 -9.36
C TRP A 510 33.48 -1.60 -10.70
N ALA A 511 33.32 -2.78 -11.31
CA ALA A 511 33.94 -3.08 -12.59
C ALA A 511 33.42 -2.17 -13.72
N LEU A 512 32.08 -1.92 -13.76
CA LEU A 512 31.47 -1.02 -14.74
C LEU A 512 31.99 0.41 -14.55
N GLU A 513 32.06 0.91 -13.31
CA GLU A 513 32.61 2.24 -13.01
C GLU A 513 34.08 2.37 -13.41
N HIS A 514 34.90 1.31 -13.20
CA HIS A 514 36.32 1.32 -13.47
C HIS A 514 36.65 1.20 -14.96
N PHE A 515 35.94 0.31 -15.69
CA PHE A 515 36.27 -0.03 -17.07
C PHE A 515 35.44 0.70 -18.14
N VAL A 516 34.24 1.12 -17.80
CA VAL A 516 33.32 1.76 -18.77
C VAL A 516 33.18 3.26 -18.50
N GLY A 517 33.18 3.70 -17.24
CA GLY A 517 33.15 5.10 -16.87
C GLY A 517 32.40 5.38 -15.59
N ALA A 518 32.62 6.56 -14.99
CA ALA A 518 32.03 6.95 -13.73
C ALA A 518 30.48 7.09 -13.83
N LEU A 519 29.81 6.76 -12.72
CA LEU A 519 28.38 7.05 -12.55
C LEU A 519 28.10 8.57 -12.64
N GLY A 520 26.96 8.94 -13.22
CA GLY A 520 26.50 10.35 -13.25
C GLY A 520 26.62 11.06 -14.60
N GLY A 521 27.26 10.47 -15.61
CA GLY A 521 27.35 11.07 -16.96
C GLY A 521 26.03 11.05 -17.73
N SER A 522 25.16 10.07 -17.46
CA SER A 522 23.82 9.94 -18.07
C SER A 522 22.92 9.07 -17.21
N ILE A 523 21.65 9.45 -17.10
CA ILE A 523 20.61 8.66 -16.41
C ILE A 523 20.48 7.26 -17.02
N LEU A 524 20.56 7.16 -18.36
CA LEU A 524 20.46 5.87 -19.06
C LEU A 524 21.63 4.95 -18.76
N ILE A 525 22.84 5.50 -18.66
CA ILE A 525 24.04 4.73 -18.29
C ILE A 525 23.93 4.26 -16.85
N THR A 526 23.55 5.13 -15.92
CA THR A 526 23.30 4.78 -14.51
C THR A 526 22.24 3.69 -14.37
N LEU A 527 21.12 3.81 -15.08
CA LEU A 527 20.07 2.80 -15.12
C LEU A 527 20.61 1.46 -15.67
N GLY A 528 21.39 1.50 -16.75
CA GLY A 528 22.03 0.31 -17.31
C GLY A 528 22.94 -0.38 -16.31
N TYR A 529 23.77 0.37 -15.58
CA TYR A 529 24.67 -0.17 -14.54
C TYR A 529 23.87 -0.82 -13.41
N VAL A 530 22.84 -0.13 -12.91
CA VAL A 530 21.96 -0.66 -11.86
C VAL A 530 21.24 -1.93 -12.31
N CYS A 531 20.77 -1.97 -13.57
CA CYS A 531 20.11 -3.17 -14.12
C CYS A 531 21.10 -4.34 -14.22
N VAL A 532 22.29 -4.14 -14.77
CA VAL A 532 23.29 -5.22 -14.93
C VAL A 532 23.75 -5.74 -13.57
N ALA A 533 24.12 -4.84 -12.65
CA ALA A 533 24.54 -5.21 -11.30
C ALA A 533 23.40 -5.86 -10.49
N GLY A 534 22.17 -5.36 -10.63
CA GLY A 534 20.98 -5.94 -10.00
C GLY A 534 20.67 -7.34 -10.51
N VAL A 535 20.74 -7.57 -11.83
CA VAL A 535 20.59 -8.91 -12.41
C VAL A 535 21.68 -9.86 -11.91
N ALA A 536 22.94 -9.43 -11.86
CA ALA A 536 24.03 -10.22 -11.30
C ALA A 536 23.75 -10.63 -9.84
N SER A 537 23.28 -9.67 -9.00
CA SER A 537 22.89 -9.94 -7.62
C SER A 537 21.79 -10.99 -7.53
N LEU A 538 20.72 -10.86 -8.34
CA LEU A 538 19.60 -11.79 -8.37
C LEU A 538 20.01 -13.19 -8.84
N VAL A 539 20.82 -13.27 -9.91
CA VAL A 539 21.32 -14.54 -10.47
C VAL A 539 22.18 -15.28 -9.44
N VAL A 540 23.08 -14.59 -8.75
CA VAL A 540 23.92 -15.22 -7.73
C VAL A 540 23.07 -15.69 -6.54
N THR A 541 22.22 -14.84 -6.00
CA THR A 541 21.38 -15.21 -4.82
C THR A 541 20.44 -16.36 -5.14
N PHE A 542 19.61 -16.20 -6.16
CA PHE A 542 18.55 -17.19 -6.43
C PHE A 542 19.09 -18.38 -7.22
N GLY A 543 20.13 -18.21 -8.04
CA GLY A 543 20.84 -19.31 -8.66
C GLY A 543 21.48 -20.26 -7.63
N LEU A 544 22.17 -19.71 -6.62
CA LEU A 544 22.69 -20.50 -5.51
C LEU A 544 21.55 -21.15 -4.70
N ALA A 545 20.46 -20.45 -4.48
CA ALA A 545 19.31 -20.99 -3.77
C ALA A 545 18.68 -22.21 -4.49
N VAL A 546 18.61 -22.17 -5.83
CA VAL A 546 18.15 -23.30 -6.66
C VAL A 546 19.15 -24.47 -6.60
N VAL A 547 20.46 -24.20 -6.74
CA VAL A 547 21.53 -25.23 -6.67
C VAL A 547 21.54 -25.92 -5.31
N LEU A 548 21.37 -25.15 -4.23
CA LEU A 548 21.31 -25.67 -2.86
C LEU A 548 19.94 -26.30 -2.52
N LYS A 549 18.99 -26.33 -3.48
CA LYS A 549 17.65 -26.89 -3.31
C LYS A 549 16.92 -26.33 -2.09
N MET A 550 17.02 -25.02 -1.89
CA MET A 550 16.39 -24.35 -0.74
C MET A 550 14.87 -24.59 -0.72
N PRO A 551 14.29 -24.96 0.43
CA PRO A 551 12.87 -25.28 0.54
C PRO A 551 11.97 -24.10 0.17
N GLU A 552 12.40 -22.87 0.45
CA GLU A 552 11.67 -21.65 0.15
C GLU A 552 11.47 -21.44 -1.36
N VAL A 553 12.48 -21.79 -2.18
CA VAL A 553 12.43 -21.69 -3.65
C VAL A 553 11.74 -22.91 -4.26
N SER A 554 12.01 -24.10 -3.73
CA SER A 554 11.42 -25.34 -4.25
C SER A 554 9.89 -25.37 -4.09
N ALA A 555 9.36 -24.73 -3.05
CA ALA A 555 7.92 -24.59 -2.83
C ALA A 555 7.23 -23.74 -3.93
N LEU A 556 7.92 -22.75 -4.51
CA LEU A 556 7.40 -21.94 -5.61
C LEU A 556 7.47 -22.69 -6.96
N LEU A 557 8.51 -23.51 -7.17
CA LEU A 557 8.70 -24.28 -8.41
C LEU A 557 7.81 -25.51 -8.53
N ARG A 558 7.36 -26.09 -7.40
CA ARG A 558 6.48 -27.27 -7.36
C ARG A 558 5.00 -26.96 -7.57
N ARG A 559 4.61 -25.69 -7.64
CA ARG A 559 3.22 -25.24 -7.89
C ARG A 559 2.86 -25.14 -9.39
N LYS A 560 3.56 -25.90 -10.25
CA LYS A 560 3.17 -26.08 -11.66
C LYS A 560 2.42 -27.40 -11.87
#